data_1cea04e3498d896bcfbef6aefd3d6df1
#
_entry.id   1cea04e3498d896bcfbef6aefd3d6df1
#
_cell.length_a   1.000
_cell.length_b   1.000
_cell.length_c   1.000
_cell.angle_alpha   90.00
_cell.angle_beta   90.00
_cell.angle_gamma   90.00
#
_symmetry.space_group_name_H-M   'P 1'
#
loop_
_entity.id
_entity.type
_entity.pdbx_description
1 polymer ?
#
loop_
_entity_poly.entity_id
_entity_poly.type
_entity_poly.pdbx_seq_one_letter_code
_entity_poly.pdbx_strand_id
1 'polypeptide(L)'
;MIFILGLIVRLLFLFSFDPEFTKQFLPGIKTVLGWFADKVDSTGMVTDLEWWNFTDWAEGFANGIPPGVDNGYSANVALQYVYALQNAADIFKYFGYSAKAEIYNHQKRAVQQAILDKCFDRGSGLIAETPEKEIFSQHSNIWAILTNTVPEAQQQQLMEKILQNENLIQCTIYFKFYLFRALQKTGMGNKYLELLGPWYNMLEKGMTTFGERDINPRSECHGWSASPCFDLLHTVAGIFPEKPGFEAVIIQPNLGELQSIEVAFPHPKGMILLKFQKEGNSDIKGEIYMPASLSGSFLWKDYSVELTEGLNRISFPN
;
A
#
# COMPACT_ATOMS: atom_id res chain seq x y z
N MET A 1 -14.62 4.49 3.84
CA MET A 1 -15.17 3.25 3.22
C MET A 1 -15.17 3.28 1.67
N ILE A 2 -15.26 4.41 1.05
CA ILE A 2 -15.36 4.62 -0.41
C ILE A 2 -14.05 4.31 -1.16
N PHE A 3 -12.91 4.58 -0.54
CA PHE A 3 -11.57 4.34 -1.10
C PHE A 3 -11.25 2.85 -1.26
N ILE A 4 -11.94 2.00 -0.50
CA ILE A 4 -11.81 0.55 -0.55
C ILE A 4 -12.28 0.00 -1.90
N LEU A 5 -13.33 0.56 -2.50
CA LEU A 5 -13.84 0.04 -3.79
C LEU A 5 -12.78 0.13 -4.90
N GLY A 6 -12.12 1.28 -5.04
CA GLY A 6 -11.05 1.44 -6.05
C GLY A 6 -9.87 0.50 -5.81
N LEU A 7 -9.48 0.31 -4.54
CA LEU A 7 -8.41 -0.61 -4.17
C LEU A 7 -8.82 -2.07 -4.40
N ILE A 8 -10.03 -2.49 -3.97
CA ILE A 8 -10.51 -3.85 -4.16
C ILE A 8 -10.59 -4.20 -5.66
N VAL A 9 -11.16 -3.31 -6.47
CA VAL A 9 -11.23 -3.53 -7.92
C VAL A 9 -9.84 -3.61 -8.54
N ARG A 10 -8.87 -2.79 -8.07
CA ARG A 10 -7.49 -2.89 -8.53
C ARG A 10 -6.84 -4.22 -8.11
N LEU A 11 -7.03 -4.68 -6.89
CA LEU A 11 -6.51 -5.97 -6.44
C LEU A 11 -7.12 -7.12 -7.24
N LEU A 12 -8.44 -7.13 -7.44
CA LEU A 12 -9.09 -8.09 -8.31
C LEU A 12 -8.50 -8.08 -9.72
N PHE A 13 -8.31 -6.89 -10.29
CA PHE A 13 -7.72 -6.72 -11.62
C PHE A 13 -6.28 -7.23 -11.71
N LEU A 14 -5.48 -7.04 -10.68
CA LEU A 14 -4.08 -7.46 -10.66
C LEU A 14 -3.93 -8.97 -10.42
N PHE A 15 -4.74 -9.55 -9.52
CA PHE A 15 -4.58 -10.92 -9.04
C PHE A 15 -5.51 -11.94 -9.69
N SER A 16 -6.69 -11.52 -10.15
CA SER A 16 -7.63 -12.42 -10.83
C SER A 16 -7.97 -11.86 -12.20
N PHE A 17 -7.49 -12.52 -13.26
CA PHE A 17 -7.74 -12.06 -14.62
C PHE A 17 -9.18 -12.39 -15.03
N ASP A 18 -10.10 -11.52 -14.62
CA ASP A 18 -11.46 -11.47 -15.19
C ASP A 18 -11.77 -10.01 -15.58
N PRO A 19 -11.34 -9.60 -16.78
CA PRO A 19 -11.58 -8.24 -17.25
C PRO A 19 -13.06 -7.92 -17.42
N GLU A 20 -13.90 -8.87 -17.82
CA GLU A 20 -15.34 -8.64 -17.97
C GLU A 20 -16.02 -8.44 -16.61
N PHE A 21 -15.63 -9.19 -15.59
CA PHE A 21 -16.08 -8.95 -14.21
C PHE A 21 -15.61 -7.59 -13.70
N THR A 22 -14.33 -7.28 -13.87
CA THR A 22 -13.75 -5.99 -13.44
C THR A 22 -14.45 -4.80 -14.11
N LYS A 23 -14.77 -4.90 -15.39
CA LYS A 23 -15.43 -3.86 -16.17
C LYS A 23 -16.80 -3.46 -15.64
N GLN A 24 -17.52 -4.39 -15.00
CA GLN A 24 -18.83 -4.12 -14.40
C GLN A 24 -18.78 -3.07 -13.28
N PHE A 25 -17.63 -2.86 -12.65
CA PHE A 25 -17.47 -1.87 -11.57
C PHE A 25 -17.16 -0.46 -12.05
N LEU A 26 -16.82 -0.26 -13.34
CA LEU A 26 -16.49 1.06 -13.87
C LEU A 26 -17.58 2.12 -13.66
N PRO A 27 -18.88 1.83 -13.86
CA PRO A 27 -19.93 2.79 -13.55
C PRO A 27 -19.96 3.18 -12.07
N GLY A 28 -19.83 2.22 -11.15
CA GLY A 28 -19.78 2.47 -9.71
C GLY A 28 -18.58 3.33 -9.30
N ILE A 29 -17.38 3.02 -9.82
CA ILE A 29 -16.18 3.84 -9.60
C ILE A 29 -16.41 5.28 -10.08
N LYS A 30 -16.99 5.46 -11.27
CA LYS A 30 -17.30 6.79 -11.82
C LYS A 30 -18.25 7.58 -10.92
N THR A 31 -19.30 6.92 -10.41
CA THR A 31 -20.30 7.56 -9.53
C THR A 31 -19.65 8.01 -8.23
N VAL A 32 -18.88 7.15 -7.59
CA VAL A 32 -18.19 7.44 -6.32
C VAL A 32 -17.20 8.58 -6.49
N LEU A 33 -16.33 8.52 -7.50
CA LEU A 33 -15.35 9.58 -7.74
C LEU A 33 -15.99 10.89 -8.17
N GLY A 34 -17.15 10.85 -8.86
CA GLY A 34 -17.92 12.02 -9.19
C GLY A 34 -18.44 12.73 -7.94
N TRP A 35 -18.99 11.99 -6.99
CA TRP A 35 -19.44 12.55 -5.71
C TRP A 35 -18.31 13.26 -4.95
N PHE A 36 -17.09 12.67 -4.92
CA PHE A 36 -15.94 13.35 -4.31
C PHE A 36 -15.47 14.56 -5.11
N ALA A 37 -15.55 14.51 -6.44
CA ALA A 37 -15.20 15.65 -7.28
C ALA A 37 -16.07 16.88 -6.96
N ASP A 38 -17.36 16.66 -6.67
CA ASP A 38 -18.31 17.70 -6.28
C ASP A 38 -18.03 18.27 -4.87
N LYS A 39 -17.22 17.57 -4.06
CA LYS A 39 -16.78 17.99 -2.73
C LYS A 39 -15.40 18.66 -2.74
N VAL A 40 -14.77 18.81 -3.89
CA VAL A 40 -13.53 19.60 -4.02
C VAL A 40 -13.88 21.06 -4.19
N ASP A 41 -13.44 21.90 -3.27
CA ASP A 41 -13.71 23.33 -3.30
C ASP A 41 -12.79 24.11 -4.24
N SER A 42 -12.98 25.42 -4.33
CA SER A 42 -12.16 26.32 -5.18
C SER A 42 -10.68 26.34 -4.78
N THR A 43 -10.32 25.85 -3.62
CA THR A 43 -8.93 25.75 -3.12
C THR A 43 -8.27 24.43 -3.49
N GLY A 44 -9.01 23.48 -4.07
CA GLY A 44 -8.55 22.15 -4.46
C GLY A 44 -8.56 21.12 -3.32
N MET A 45 -9.07 21.48 -2.14
CA MET A 45 -9.21 20.53 -1.02
C MET A 45 -10.59 19.86 -1.02
N VAL A 46 -10.63 18.64 -0.51
CA VAL A 46 -11.88 17.90 -0.29
C VAL A 46 -12.52 18.43 0.99
N THR A 47 -13.75 18.92 0.89
CA THR A 47 -14.47 19.59 1.98
C THR A 47 -15.89 19.05 2.13
N ASP A 48 -16.60 19.47 3.17
CA ASP A 48 -18.03 19.24 3.35
C ASP A 48 -18.44 17.77 3.17
N LEU A 49 -17.69 16.88 3.84
CA LEU A 49 -17.97 15.45 3.82
C LEU A 49 -19.07 15.12 4.84
N GLU A 50 -20.14 14.58 4.33
CA GLU A 50 -21.23 14.03 5.13
C GLU A 50 -20.85 12.69 5.74
N TRP A 51 -21.59 12.23 6.74
CA TRP A 51 -21.52 10.94 7.42
C TRP A 51 -20.20 10.70 8.19
N TRP A 52 -20.03 9.46 8.61
CA TRP A 52 -18.87 9.02 9.39
C TRP A 52 -17.65 8.73 8.49
N ASN A 53 -16.71 9.65 8.49
CA ASN A 53 -15.50 9.59 7.67
C ASN A 53 -14.36 8.82 8.38
N PHE A 54 -14.67 7.59 8.78
CA PHE A 54 -13.75 6.73 9.46
C PHE A 54 -12.49 6.45 8.62
N THR A 55 -11.33 6.58 9.27
CA THR A 55 -10.03 6.23 8.69
C THR A 55 -9.31 5.17 9.50
N ASP A 56 -9.15 5.34 10.81
CA ASP A 56 -8.44 4.41 11.68
C ASP A 56 -8.76 4.69 13.15
N TRP A 57 -8.74 3.67 14.01
CA TRP A 57 -8.90 3.83 15.47
C TRP A 57 -7.62 4.35 16.14
N ALA A 58 -6.88 5.22 15.47
CA ALA A 58 -5.66 5.80 16.01
C ALA A 58 -5.94 6.73 17.20
N GLU A 59 -5.09 6.69 18.21
CA GLU A 59 -5.12 7.67 19.30
C GLU A 59 -4.84 9.06 18.72
N GLY A 60 -5.75 10.01 18.94
CA GLY A 60 -5.72 11.33 18.33
C GLY A 60 -6.68 11.50 17.13
N PHE A 61 -7.36 10.42 16.70
CA PHE A 61 -8.47 10.50 15.74
C PHE A 61 -9.80 10.37 16.50
N ALA A 62 -10.56 11.46 16.60
CA ALA A 62 -11.85 11.47 17.28
C ALA A 62 -12.84 10.52 16.60
N ASN A 63 -13.29 9.46 17.31
CA ASN A 63 -14.15 8.41 16.74
C ASN A 63 -13.58 7.77 15.45
N GLY A 64 -12.26 7.70 15.33
CA GLY A 64 -11.58 7.17 14.14
C GLY A 64 -11.60 8.10 12.93
N ILE A 65 -11.96 9.37 13.12
CA ILE A 65 -12.01 10.41 12.09
C ILE A 65 -10.74 11.25 12.18
N PRO A 66 -10.00 11.44 11.08
CA PRO A 66 -8.79 12.27 11.10
C PRO A 66 -9.14 13.75 11.32
N PRO A 67 -8.21 14.53 11.92
CA PRO A 67 -8.39 15.97 12.09
C PRO A 67 -8.70 16.68 10.78
N GLY A 68 -9.47 17.76 10.86
CA GLY A 68 -9.84 18.62 9.75
C GLY A 68 -11.05 18.18 8.94
N VAL A 69 -11.61 16.99 9.17
CA VAL A 69 -12.83 16.54 8.46
C VAL A 69 -14.01 17.43 8.80
N ASP A 70 -14.24 17.69 10.10
CA ASP A 70 -15.37 18.50 10.56
C ASP A 70 -15.24 19.99 10.18
N ASN A 71 -14.02 20.45 9.93
CA ASN A 71 -13.70 21.83 9.56
C ASN A 71 -13.46 22.02 8.05
N GLY A 72 -13.54 20.94 7.28
CA GLY A 72 -13.50 20.98 5.83
C GLY A 72 -12.12 20.83 5.18
N TYR A 73 -11.01 20.58 5.91
CA TYR A 73 -9.67 20.52 5.32
C TYR A 73 -8.80 19.41 5.91
N SER A 74 -9.16 18.14 5.67
CA SER A 74 -8.30 17.01 6.05
C SER A 74 -7.40 16.58 4.89
N ALA A 75 -6.09 16.72 5.07
CA ALA A 75 -5.11 16.20 4.11
C ALA A 75 -5.20 14.68 3.97
N ASN A 76 -5.48 13.98 5.07
CA ASN A 76 -5.65 12.54 5.09
C ASN A 76 -6.73 12.07 4.10
N VAL A 77 -7.94 12.63 4.21
CA VAL A 77 -9.06 12.25 3.34
C VAL A 77 -8.82 12.69 1.90
N ALA A 78 -8.23 13.87 1.70
CA ALA A 78 -7.87 14.34 0.36
C ALA A 78 -6.84 13.40 -0.31
N LEU A 79 -5.84 12.91 0.43
CA LEU A 79 -4.86 11.95 -0.07
C LEU A 79 -5.47 10.57 -0.37
N GLN A 80 -6.45 10.12 0.41
CA GLN A 80 -7.21 8.92 0.10
C GLN A 80 -7.98 9.09 -1.23
N TYR A 81 -8.57 10.27 -1.48
CA TYR A 81 -9.20 10.56 -2.77
C TYR A 81 -8.19 10.57 -3.92
N VAL A 82 -7.00 11.15 -3.73
CA VAL A 82 -5.89 11.08 -4.68
C VAL A 82 -5.52 9.63 -5.01
N TYR A 83 -5.46 8.75 -4.00
CA TYR A 83 -5.17 7.33 -4.18
C TYR A 83 -6.25 6.61 -4.99
N ALA A 84 -7.53 6.93 -4.73
CA ALA A 84 -8.65 6.39 -5.50
C ALA A 84 -8.62 6.86 -6.97
N LEU A 85 -8.33 8.14 -7.22
CA LEU A 85 -8.18 8.69 -8.58
C LEU A 85 -7.03 8.00 -9.34
N GLN A 86 -5.90 7.76 -8.68
CA GLN A 86 -4.75 7.06 -9.28
C GLN A 86 -5.13 5.65 -9.72
N ASN A 87 -5.75 4.86 -8.84
CA ASN A 87 -6.17 3.51 -9.16
C ASN A 87 -7.23 3.48 -10.27
N ALA A 88 -8.17 4.41 -10.25
CA ALA A 88 -9.19 4.52 -11.29
C ALA A 88 -8.59 4.90 -12.65
N ALA A 89 -7.63 5.84 -12.69
CA ALA A 89 -6.96 6.22 -13.93
C ALA A 89 -6.30 5.01 -14.60
N ASP A 90 -5.60 4.16 -13.83
CA ASP A 90 -4.95 2.94 -14.33
C ASP A 90 -5.97 1.97 -14.92
N ILE A 91 -7.08 1.70 -14.18
CA ILE A 91 -8.14 0.78 -14.61
C ILE A 91 -8.84 1.30 -15.86
N PHE A 92 -9.24 2.56 -15.88
CA PHE A 92 -9.93 3.16 -17.03
C PHE A 92 -9.04 3.19 -18.28
N LYS A 93 -7.74 3.47 -18.11
CA LYS A 93 -6.76 3.41 -19.20
C LYS A 93 -6.65 2.01 -19.79
N TYR A 94 -6.60 0.97 -18.94
CA TYR A 94 -6.55 -0.42 -19.39
C TYR A 94 -7.76 -0.81 -20.26
N PHE A 95 -8.96 -0.37 -19.87
CA PHE A 95 -10.18 -0.63 -20.65
C PHE A 95 -10.37 0.33 -21.84
N GLY A 96 -9.35 1.09 -22.22
CA GLY A 96 -9.38 1.97 -23.40
C GLY A 96 -10.07 3.33 -23.18
N TYR A 97 -10.50 3.66 -21.95
CA TYR A 97 -11.11 4.95 -21.64
C TYR A 97 -10.07 6.03 -21.32
N SER A 98 -9.10 6.24 -22.22
CA SER A 98 -7.95 7.11 -22.00
C SER A 98 -8.33 8.57 -21.67
N ALA A 99 -9.38 9.11 -22.30
CA ALA A 99 -9.85 10.46 -22.00
C ALA A 99 -10.35 10.58 -20.55
N LYS A 100 -11.04 9.55 -20.03
CA LYS A 100 -11.51 9.55 -18.64
C LYS A 100 -10.35 9.37 -17.65
N ALA A 101 -9.39 8.52 -17.98
CA ALA A 101 -8.17 8.35 -17.20
C ALA A 101 -7.40 9.68 -17.06
N GLU A 102 -7.32 10.48 -18.14
CA GLU A 102 -6.64 11.78 -18.09
C GLU A 102 -7.40 12.79 -17.23
N ILE A 103 -8.73 12.78 -17.24
CA ILE A 103 -9.55 13.59 -16.31
C ILE A 103 -9.18 13.25 -14.85
N TYR A 104 -9.10 11.96 -14.49
CA TYR A 104 -8.73 11.53 -13.15
C TYR A 104 -7.29 11.93 -12.79
N ASN A 105 -6.35 11.82 -13.73
CA ASN A 105 -4.99 12.28 -13.54
C ASN A 105 -4.90 13.79 -13.33
N HIS A 106 -5.71 14.57 -14.03
CA HIS A 106 -5.78 16.02 -13.83
C HIS A 106 -6.34 16.37 -12.44
N GLN A 107 -7.46 15.77 -12.03
CA GLN A 107 -8.04 15.94 -10.70
C GLN A 107 -7.04 15.55 -9.61
N LYS A 108 -6.36 14.40 -9.77
CA LYS A 108 -5.30 13.94 -8.88
C LYS A 108 -4.23 15.01 -8.67
N ARG A 109 -3.66 15.54 -9.75
CA ARG A 109 -2.60 16.56 -9.69
C ARG A 109 -3.08 17.85 -9.01
N ALA A 110 -4.30 18.27 -9.26
CA ALA A 110 -4.87 19.48 -8.64
C ALA A 110 -4.99 19.32 -7.11
N VAL A 111 -5.52 18.19 -6.64
CA VAL A 111 -5.65 17.94 -5.19
C VAL A 111 -4.27 17.75 -4.53
N GLN A 112 -3.33 17.05 -5.19
CA GLN A 112 -1.96 16.92 -4.69
C GLN A 112 -1.29 18.29 -4.50
N GLN A 113 -1.44 19.19 -5.48
CA GLN A 113 -0.88 20.54 -5.39
C GLN A 113 -1.50 21.34 -4.25
N ALA A 114 -2.82 21.26 -4.07
CA ALA A 114 -3.51 21.93 -2.96
C ALA A 114 -3.02 21.45 -1.58
N ILE A 115 -2.80 20.14 -1.43
CA ILE A 115 -2.25 19.54 -0.20
C ILE A 115 -0.82 20.07 0.05
N LEU A 116 0.03 20.10 -0.97
CA LEU A 116 1.41 20.60 -0.83
C LEU A 116 1.44 22.08 -0.46
N ASP A 117 0.57 22.88 -1.06
CA ASP A 117 0.52 24.33 -0.80
C ASP A 117 0.02 24.63 0.63
N LYS A 118 -0.95 23.86 1.10
CA LYS A 118 -1.64 24.13 2.37
C LYS A 118 -1.06 23.35 3.56
N CYS A 119 -0.80 22.05 3.39
CA CYS A 119 -0.53 21.13 4.50
C CYS A 119 0.93 20.68 4.58
N PHE A 120 1.76 20.90 3.54
CA PHE A 120 3.18 20.55 3.61
C PHE A 120 3.93 21.53 4.51
N ASP A 121 4.53 21.01 5.58
CA ASP A 121 5.42 21.80 6.44
C ASP A 121 6.87 21.66 5.98
N ARG A 122 7.45 22.76 5.53
CA ARG A 122 8.84 22.80 5.03
C ARG A 122 9.86 22.59 6.15
N GLY A 123 9.52 22.93 7.40
CA GLY A 123 10.42 22.80 8.52
C GLY A 123 10.66 21.34 8.90
N SER A 124 9.61 20.57 9.05
CA SER A 124 9.67 19.13 9.34
C SER A 124 9.82 18.26 8.09
N GLY A 125 9.38 18.74 6.93
CA GLY A 125 9.26 17.96 5.68
C GLY A 125 8.14 16.94 5.71
N LEU A 126 7.08 17.20 6.50
CA LEU A 126 5.91 16.33 6.68
C LEU A 126 4.65 16.97 6.11
N ILE A 127 3.67 16.13 5.78
CA ILE A 127 2.30 16.57 5.52
C ILE A 127 1.54 16.60 6.86
N ALA A 128 1.04 17.77 7.23
CA ALA A 128 0.15 17.94 8.37
C ALA A 128 -1.28 17.48 8.03
N GLU A 129 -2.07 17.16 9.05
CA GLU A 129 -3.48 16.78 8.88
C GLU A 129 -4.32 17.96 8.36
N THR A 130 -3.96 19.19 8.75
CA THR A 130 -4.71 20.42 8.41
C THR A 130 -3.76 21.55 8.01
N PRO A 131 -4.30 22.64 7.36
CA PRO A 131 -3.51 23.80 6.94
C PRO A 131 -2.81 24.56 8.10
N GLU A 132 -3.28 24.44 9.33
CA GLU A 132 -2.67 25.05 10.53
C GLU A 132 -1.31 24.45 10.86
N LYS A 133 -1.04 23.21 10.36
CA LYS A 133 0.25 22.50 10.51
C LYS A 133 0.67 22.24 11.97
N GLU A 134 -0.32 21.95 12.80
CA GLU A 134 -0.10 21.66 14.22
C GLU A 134 -0.14 20.15 14.52
N ILE A 135 -0.88 19.37 13.71
CA ILE A 135 -1.11 17.95 13.93
C ILE A 135 -0.53 17.15 12.76
N PHE A 136 0.26 16.14 13.09
CA PHE A 136 0.90 15.25 12.12
C PHE A 136 0.62 13.79 12.45
N SER A 137 0.38 12.98 11.44
CA SER A 137 0.16 11.54 11.57
C SER A 137 1.05 10.73 10.65
N GLN A 138 1.23 9.46 10.99
CA GLN A 138 1.79 8.50 10.04
C GLN A 138 0.90 8.38 8.80
N HIS A 139 -0.41 8.42 8.98
CA HIS A 139 -1.42 8.17 7.94
C HIS A 139 -1.28 9.12 6.74
N SER A 140 -1.30 10.43 6.94
CA SER A 140 -1.16 11.42 5.87
C SER A 140 0.18 11.30 5.16
N ASN A 141 1.24 10.98 5.89
CA ASN A 141 2.57 10.83 5.32
C ASN A 141 2.76 9.50 4.57
N ILE A 142 2.14 8.42 5.02
CA ILE A 142 2.04 7.15 4.29
C ILE A 142 1.29 7.35 2.96
N TRP A 143 0.14 8.02 3.01
CA TRP A 143 -0.61 8.34 1.80
C TRP A 143 0.18 9.23 0.85
N ALA A 144 0.94 10.20 1.35
CA ALA A 144 1.77 11.07 0.51
C ALA A 144 2.83 10.29 -0.28
N ILE A 145 3.40 9.24 0.31
CA ILE A 145 4.29 8.29 -0.37
C ILE A 145 3.52 7.48 -1.41
N LEU A 146 2.40 6.85 -1.02
CA LEU A 146 1.66 5.93 -1.90
C LEU A 146 1.05 6.62 -3.12
N THR A 147 0.74 7.90 -2.99
CA THR A 147 0.15 8.72 -4.05
C THR A 147 1.17 9.50 -4.88
N ASN A 148 2.47 9.42 -4.59
CA ASN A 148 3.49 10.30 -5.18
C ASN A 148 3.21 11.79 -4.99
N THR A 149 2.54 12.17 -3.90
CA THR A 149 2.35 13.58 -3.54
C THR A 149 3.68 14.20 -3.11
N VAL A 150 4.52 13.44 -2.41
CA VAL A 150 5.92 13.80 -2.17
C VAL A 150 6.78 13.20 -3.30
N PRO A 151 7.72 13.97 -3.88
CA PRO A 151 8.60 13.49 -4.93
C PRO A 151 9.35 12.21 -4.55
N GLU A 152 9.53 11.31 -5.51
CA GLU A 152 10.12 9.98 -5.28
C GLU A 152 11.48 10.03 -4.58
N ALA A 153 12.34 10.96 -4.98
CA ALA A 153 13.65 11.18 -4.36
C ALA A 153 13.59 11.54 -2.85
N GLN A 154 12.44 11.98 -2.34
CA GLN A 154 12.25 12.35 -0.93
C GLN A 154 11.47 11.28 -0.15
N GLN A 155 10.90 10.28 -0.81
CA GLN A 155 9.98 9.33 -0.17
C GLN A 155 10.69 8.43 0.84
N GLN A 156 11.94 8.01 0.57
CA GLN A 156 12.70 7.20 1.52
C GLN A 156 12.97 7.99 2.81
N GLN A 157 13.43 9.24 2.70
CA GLN A 157 13.65 10.10 3.87
C GLN A 157 12.35 10.36 4.65
N LEU A 158 11.23 10.54 3.93
CA LEU A 158 9.92 10.66 4.58
C LEU A 158 9.54 9.38 5.32
N MET A 159 9.80 8.20 4.74
CA MET A 159 9.53 6.92 5.37
C MET A 159 10.36 6.72 6.65
N GLU A 160 11.62 7.12 6.65
CA GLU A 160 12.48 7.11 7.85
C GLU A 160 11.89 7.98 8.97
N LYS A 161 11.41 9.19 8.64
CA LYS A 161 10.74 10.08 9.60
C LYS A 161 9.45 9.45 10.15
N ILE A 162 8.65 8.80 9.29
CA ILE A 162 7.41 8.11 9.71
C ILE A 162 7.72 7.02 10.74
N LEU A 163 8.81 6.27 10.55
CA LEU A 163 9.17 5.17 11.44
C LEU A 163 9.80 5.61 12.76
N GLN A 164 10.51 6.73 12.76
CA GLN A 164 11.32 7.18 13.92
C GLN A 164 10.61 8.22 14.79
N ASN A 165 9.62 8.92 14.26
CA ASN A 165 8.98 10.01 14.98
C ASN A 165 7.77 9.52 15.79
N GLU A 166 7.98 9.29 17.08
CA GLU A 166 6.94 8.87 18.02
C GLU A 166 5.89 9.96 18.31
N ASN A 167 6.17 11.23 17.99
CA ASN A 167 5.21 12.33 18.16
C ASN A 167 4.14 12.38 17.07
N LEU A 168 4.29 11.61 15.98
CA LEU A 168 3.21 11.45 15.01
C LEU A 168 2.07 10.63 15.62
N ILE A 169 0.84 10.95 15.28
CA ILE A 169 -0.28 10.03 15.52
C ILE A 169 0.05 8.71 14.84
N GLN A 170 0.20 7.65 15.63
CA GLN A 170 0.61 6.34 15.17
C GLN A 170 -0.56 5.59 14.53
N CYS A 171 -0.30 4.88 13.45
CA CYS A 171 -1.31 4.04 12.80
C CYS A 171 -1.52 2.72 13.56
N THR A 172 -2.79 2.26 13.58
CA THR A 172 -3.13 0.97 14.20
C THR A 172 -2.81 -0.21 13.28
N ILE A 173 -3.01 -1.43 13.78
CA ILE A 173 -2.80 -2.68 13.02
C ILE A 173 -3.52 -2.66 11.67
N TYR A 174 -4.75 -2.12 11.62
CA TYR A 174 -5.51 -1.98 10.37
C TYR A 174 -4.74 -1.19 9.32
N PHE A 175 -4.24 0.00 9.71
CA PHE A 175 -3.59 0.91 8.76
C PHE A 175 -2.15 0.50 8.42
N LYS A 176 -1.53 -0.39 9.21
CA LYS A 176 -0.20 -0.95 8.92
C LYS A 176 -0.13 -1.63 7.55
N PHE A 177 -1.24 -2.11 7.00
CA PHE A 177 -1.29 -2.57 5.62
C PHE A 177 -0.75 -1.52 4.63
N TYR A 178 -1.15 -0.26 4.78
CA TYR A 178 -0.67 0.84 3.92
C TYR A 178 0.76 1.25 4.26
N LEU A 179 1.14 1.19 5.55
CA LEU A 179 2.52 1.39 5.98
C LEU A 179 3.46 0.40 5.27
N PHE A 180 3.10 -0.87 5.21
CA PHE A 180 3.90 -1.91 4.55
C PHE A 180 3.97 -1.71 3.02
N ARG A 181 2.92 -1.21 2.40
CA ARG A 181 2.96 -0.80 0.98
C ARG A 181 3.92 0.36 0.76
N ALA A 182 3.95 1.34 1.69
CA ALA A 182 4.89 2.45 1.63
C ALA A 182 6.35 2.00 1.85
N LEU A 183 6.59 1.07 2.79
CA LEU A 183 7.91 0.46 2.97
C LEU A 183 8.44 -0.19 1.69
N GLN A 184 7.62 -0.99 1.02
CA GLN A 184 8.02 -1.62 -0.24
C GLN A 184 8.34 -0.58 -1.31
N LYS A 185 7.46 0.40 -1.47
CA LYS A 185 7.61 1.46 -2.47
C LYS A 185 8.89 2.28 -2.27
N THR A 186 9.34 2.44 -1.04
CA THR A 186 10.55 3.20 -0.68
C THR A 186 11.81 2.35 -0.60
N GLY A 187 11.75 1.06 -1.00
CA GLY A 187 12.88 0.14 -0.93
C GLY A 187 13.25 -0.30 0.50
N MET A 188 12.39 -0.02 1.49
CA MET A 188 12.62 -0.33 2.90
C MET A 188 11.89 -1.61 3.36
N GLY A 189 11.50 -2.48 2.45
CA GLY A 189 10.76 -3.72 2.74
C GLY A 189 11.44 -4.64 3.75
N ASN A 190 12.77 -4.58 3.86
CA ASN A 190 13.53 -5.32 4.87
C ASN A 190 13.19 -4.94 6.33
N LYS A 191 12.55 -3.78 6.56
CA LYS A 191 12.04 -3.35 7.88
C LYS A 191 10.73 -4.01 8.29
N TYR A 192 10.07 -4.72 7.40
CA TYR A 192 8.75 -5.30 7.64
C TYR A 192 8.69 -6.18 8.90
N LEU A 193 9.64 -7.12 9.04
CA LEU A 193 9.65 -8.08 10.15
C LEU A 193 9.83 -7.39 11.52
N GLU A 194 10.58 -6.29 11.58
CA GLU A 194 10.79 -5.50 12.80
C GLU A 194 9.47 -4.87 13.31
N LEU A 195 8.48 -4.67 12.43
CA LEU A 195 7.22 -3.98 12.73
C LEU A 195 6.07 -4.94 13.09
N LEU A 196 6.34 -6.24 13.18
CA LEU A 196 5.34 -7.26 13.52
C LEU A 196 5.04 -7.40 15.03
N GLY A 197 5.57 -6.52 15.88
CA GLY A 197 5.38 -6.55 17.32
C GLY A 197 3.93 -6.80 17.78
N PRO A 198 2.91 -6.08 17.28
CA PRO A 198 1.52 -6.33 17.66
C PRO A 198 1.02 -7.76 17.38
N TRP A 199 1.46 -8.38 16.29
CA TRP A 199 1.08 -9.77 15.98
C TRP A 199 1.84 -10.78 16.84
N TYR A 200 3.10 -10.52 17.19
CA TYR A 200 3.80 -11.33 18.20
C TYR A 200 3.11 -11.27 19.56
N ASN A 201 2.66 -10.09 19.98
CA ASN A 201 1.87 -9.94 21.21
C ASN A 201 0.58 -10.77 21.17
N MET A 202 -0.09 -10.88 20.04
CA MET A 202 -1.26 -11.76 19.88
C MET A 202 -0.88 -13.23 20.08
N LEU A 203 0.22 -13.69 19.49
CA LEU A 203 0.70 -15.06 19.63
C LEU A 203 1.11 -15.38 21.08
N GLU A 204 1.80 -14.49 21.77
CA GLU A 204 2.20 -14.63 23.16
C GLU A 204 1.00 -14.74 24.11
N LYS A 205 -0.12 -14.07 23.77
CA LYS A 205 -1.39 -14.17 24.49
C LYS A 205 -2.20 -15.42 24.14
N GLY A 206 -1.69 -16.28 23.27
CA GLY A 206 -2.35 -17.52 22.85
C GLY A 206 -3.54 -17.30 21.91
N MET A 207 -3.63 -16.15 21.25
CA MET A 207 -4.66 -15.91 20.24
C MET A 207 -4.43 -16.82 19.03
N THR A 208 -5.48 -17.48 18.57
CA THR A 208 -5.46 -18.39 17.42
C THR A 208 -6.01 -17.76 16.14
N THR A 209 -6.50 -16.54 16.25
CA THR A 209 -7.04 -15.73 15.15
C THR A 209 -6.50 -14.30 15.23
N PHE A 210 -6.68 -13.51 14.19
CA PHE A 210 -6.28 -12.10 14.16
C PHE A 210 -7.28 -11.24 14.93
N GLY A 211 -6.86 -10.65 16.04
CA GLY A 211 -7.67 -9.72 16.81
C GLY A 211 -7.77 -8.34 16.16
N GLU A 212 -8.79 -7.57 16.53
CA GLU A 212 -8.94 -6.17 16.12
C GLU A 212 -7.70 -5.34 16.47
N ARG A 213 -7.10 -5.65 17.61
CA ARG A 213 -5.84 -5.10 18.14
C ARG A 213 -5.22 -6.13 19.10
N ASP A 214 -3.98 -5.96 19.43
CA ASP A 214 -3.20 -6.86 20.28
C ASP A 214 -3.47 -6.69 21.78
N ILE A 215 -4.05 -5.55 22.20
CA ILE A 215 -4.34 -5.23 23.61
C ILE A 215 -5.85 -5.02 23.76
N ASN A 216 -6.49 -5.82 24.62
CA ASN A 216 -7.92 -5.73 24.93
C ASN A 216 -8.82 -5.57 23.69
N PRO A 217 -8.76 -6.49 22.73
CA PRO A 217 -9.57 -6.40 21.51
C PRO A 217 -11.06 -6.60 21.84
N ARG A 218 -11.93 -5.83 21.17
CA ARG A 218 -13.39 -6.08 21.22
C ARG A 218 -13.76 -7.32 20.40
N SER A 219 -12.92 -7.65 19.41
CA SER A 219 -13.07 -8.81 18.55
C SER A 219 -11.73 -9.50 18.41
N GLU A 220 -11.69 -10.81 18.68
CA GLU A 220 -10.50 -11.64 18.49
C GLU A 220 -10.45 -12.30 17.10
N CYS A 221 -11.46 -12.09 16.26
CA CYS A 221 -11.53 -12.57 14.89
C CYS A 221 -11.88 -11.40 13.96
N HIS A 222 -10.85 -10.67 13.53
CA HIS A 222 -11.01 -9.40 12.81
C HIS A 222 -10.13 -9.37 11.55
N GLY A 223 -10.75 -9.50 10.37
CA GLY A 223 -10.04 -9.67 9.11
C GLY A 223 -9.08 -8.52 8.73
N TRP A 224 -9.30 -7.30 9.24
CA TRP A 224 -8.45 -6.15 8.89
C TRP A 224 -7.02 -6.25 9.43
N SER A 225 -6.76 -7.11 10.39
CA SER A 225 -5.43 -7.36 10.95
C SER A 225 -4.73 -8.58 10.35
N ALA A 226 -5.33 -9.22 9.36
CA ALA A 226 -4.77 -10.39 8.69
C ALA A 226 -3.73 -10.06 7.61
N SER A 227 -3.26 -8.80 7.54
CA SER A 227 -2.27 -8.38 6.55
C SER A 227 -0.98 -9.23 6.52
N PRO A 228 -0.48 -9.84 7.61
CA PRO A 228 0.67 -10.73 7.53
C PRO A 228 0.48 -11.93 6.60
N CYS A 229 -0.74 -12.45 6.45
CA CYS A 229 -1.03 -13.54 5.50
C CYS A 229 -0.72 -13.13 4.05
N PHE A 230 -0.93 -11.85 3.73
CA PHE A 230 -0.58 -11.28 2.44
C PHE A 230 0.90 -10.88 2.41
N ASP A 231 1.37 -10.20 3.43
CA ASP A 231 2.68 -9.55 3.43
C ASP A 231 3.86 -10.52 3.51
N LEU A 232 3.72 -11.66 4.16
CA LEU A 232 4.77 -12.69 4.16
C LEU A 232 5.07 -13.19 2.73
N LEU A 233 4.05 -13.28 1.89
CA LEU A 233 4.21 -13.69 0.50
C LEU A 233 4.61 -12.51 -0.42
N HIS A 234 4.03 -11.34 -0.21
CA HIS A 234 4.23 -10.19 -1.09
C HIS A 234 5.39 -9.30 -0.64
N THR A 235 5.57 -9.08 0.66
CA THR A 235 6.66 -8.24 1.15
C THR A 235 7.93 -9.04 1.41
N VAL A 236 7.86 -10.15 2.15
CA VAL A 236 9.06 -10.92 2.52
C VAL A 236 9.54 -11.78 1.36
N ALA A 237 8.67 -12.62 0.77
CA ALA A 237 9.02 -13.41 -0.41
C ALA A 237 9.09 -12.55 -1.69
N GLY A 238 8.46 -11.38 -1.68
CA GLY A 238 8.56 -10.39 -2.75
C GLY A 238 7.81 -10.76 -4.03
N ILE A 239 6.77 -11.59 -3.96
CA ILE A 239 6.04 -12.07 -5.15
C ILE A 239 4.91 -11.10 -5.50
N PHE A 240 5.02 -10.43 -6.66
CA PHE A 240 4.04 -9.46 -7.13
C PHE A 240 3.58 -9.72 -8.57
N PRO A 241 2.32 -9.39 -8.90
CA PRO A 241 1.90 -9.33 -10.28
C PRO A 241 2.61 -8.17 -11.01
N GLU A 242 3.33 -8.48 -12.08
CA GLU A 242 3.89 -7.50 -13.00
C GLU A 242 2.86 -7.00 -13.99
N LYS A 243 1.95 -7.90 -14.39
CA LYS A 243 0.85 -7.60 -15.32
C LYS A 243 -0.48 -7.94 -14.71
N PRO A 244 -1.56 -7.29 -15.18
CA PRO A 244 -2.92 -7.66 -14.79
C PRO A 244 -3.18 -9.16 -14.94
N GLY A 245 -4.00 -9.70 -14.03
CA GLY A 245 -4.29 -11.13 -14.03
C GLY A 245 -3.13 -12.02 -13.60
N PHE A 246 -2.08 -11.40 -13.05
CA PHE A 246 -0.86 -12.10 -12.67
C PHE A 246 -0.22 -12.84 -13.86
N GLU A 247 -0.40 -12.30 -15.08
CA GLU A 247 0.13 -12.92 -16.30
C GLU A 247 1.66 -12.99 -16.33
N ALA A 248 2.32 -12.10 -15.61
CA ALA A 248 3.75 -12.11 -15.34
C ALA A 248 4.02 -11.74 -13.88
N VAL A 249 5.15 -12.19 -13.32
CA VAL A 249 5.50 -12.02 -11.92
C VAL A 249 6.80 -11.25 -11.75
N ILE A 250 6.83 -10.35 -10.75
CA ILE A 250 8.08 -9.83 -10.19
C ILE A 250 8.34 -10.57 -8.88
N ILE A 251 9.58 -11.01 -8.68
CA ILE A 251 10.04 -11.60 -7.42
C ILE A 251 11.18 -10.74 -6.90
N GLN A 252 10.91 -10.00 -5.82
CA GLN A 252 11.84 -9.08 -5.16
C GLN A 252 11.81 -9.28 -3.64
N PRO A 253 12.54 -10.27 -3.11
CA PRO A 253 12.47 -10.62 -1.70
C PRO A 253 13.08 -9.55 -0.80
N ASN A 254 12.47 -9.40 0.38
CA ASN A 254 12.93 -8.53 1.47
C ASN A 254 13.11 -9.40 2.72
N LEU A 255 14.26 -10.05 2.85
CA LEU A 255 14.49 -11.06 3.88
C LEU A 255 14.69 -10.47 5.29
N GLY A 256 14.99 -9.16 5.40
CA GLY A 256 15.28 -8.56 6.70
C GLY A 256 16.44 -9.33 7.37
N GLU A 257 16.23 -9.84 8.58
CA GLU A 257 17.21 -10.63 9.34
C GLU A 257 17.14 -12.14 9.06
N LEU A 258 16.15 -12.60 8.29
CA LEU A 258 16.05 -14.02 7.93
C LEU A 258 17.27 -14.48 7.13
N GLN A 259 17.79 -15.64 7.51
CA GLN A 259 18.93 -16.26 6.81
C GLN A 259 18.46 -17.09 5.60
N SER A 260 17.23 -17.57 5.64
CA SER A 260 16.65 -18.35 4.54
C SER A 260 15.11 -18.22 4.54
N ILE A 261 14.53 -18.44 3.36
CA ILE A 261 13.10 -18.64 3.20
C ILE A 261 12.84 -19.82 2.26
N GLU A 262 11.73 -20.51 2.50
CA GLU A 262 11.16 -21.49 1.58
C GLU A 262 9.66 -21.19 1.47
N VAL A 263 9.19 -21.01 0.24
CA VAL A 263 7.84 -20.50 -0.05
C VAL A 263 7.20 -21.31 -1.16
N ALA A 264 5.93 -21.65 -0.97
CA ALA A 264 5.04 -22.19 -1.99
C ALA A 264 3.90 -21.21 -2.19
N PHE A 265 3.89 -20.53 -3.33
CA PHE A 265 2.89 -19.51 -3.68
C PHE A 265 1.91 -20.07 -4.71
N PRO A 266 0.59 -20.11 -4.40
CA PRO A 266 -0.42 -20.55 -5.34
C PRO A 266 -0.65 -19.51 -6.44
N HIS A 267 -0.48 -19.92 -7.68
CA HIS A 267 -0.73 -19.10 -8.86
C HIS A 267 -1.73 -19.81 -9.79
N PRO A 268 -2.60 -19.11 -10.57
CA PRO A 268 -3.55 -19.76 -11.47
C PRO A 268 -2.94 -20.76 -12.46
N LYS A 269 -1.68 -20.57 -12.85
CA LYS A 269 -0.94 -21.46 -13.74
C LYS A 269 -0.19 -22.59 -13.03
N GLY A 270 -0.23 -22.66 -11.70
CA GLY A 270 0.49 -23.65 -10.89
C GLY A 270 1.26 -23.02 -9.72
N MET A 271 2.02 -23.82 -8.99
CA MET A 271 2.77 -23.33 -7.83
C MET A 271 4.05 -22.63 -8.25
N ILE A 272 4.30 -21.43 -7.71
CA ILE A 272 5.62 -20.81 -7.71
C ILE A 272 6.32 -21.28 -6.43
N LEU A 273 7.51 -21.90 -6.57
CA LEU A 273 8.28 -22.35 -5.42
C LEU A 273 9.56 -21.53 -5.33
N LEU A 274 9.84 -20.99 -4.15
CA LEU A 274 11.05 -20.23 -3.87
C LEU A 274 11.84 -20.90 -2.76
N LYS A 275 13.16 -20.95 -2.92
CA LYS A 275 14.08 -21.32 -1.85
C LYS A 275 15.28 -20.40 -1.93
N PHE A 276 15.43 -19.52 -0.94
CA PHE A 276 16.53 -18.58 -0.85
C PHE A 276 17.31 -18.76 0.43
N GLN A 277 18.63 -18.55 0.33
CA GLN A 277 19.55 -18.49 1.45
C GLN A 277 20.47 -17.29 1.28
N LYS A 278 20.68 -16.55 2.37
CA LYS A 278 21.74 -15.54 2.41
C LYS A 278 23.10 -16.19 2.57
N GLU A 279 24.07 -15.72 1.81
CA GLU A 279 25.49 -16.03 1.97
C GLU A 279 26.19 -14.74 2.41
N GLY A 280 26.61 -14.65 3.68
CA GLY A 280 27.13 -13.41 4.25
C GLY A 280 26.05 -12.34 4.48
N ASN A 281 26.43 -11.06 4.42
CA ASN A 281 25.50 -9.96 4.76
C ASN A 281 24.65 -9.49 3.57
N SER A 282 24.95 -9.90 2.35
CA SER A 282 24.31 -9.28 1.18
C SER A 282 24.16 -10.18 -0.05
N ASP A 283 24.79 -11.35 -0.07
CA ASP A 283 24.65 -12.30 -1.17
C ASP A 283 23.37 -13.10 -1.02
N ILE A 284 22.75 -13.45 -2.12
CA ILE A 284 21.59 -14.33 -2.14
C ILE A 284 21.83 -15.47 -3.13
N LYS A 285 21.51 -16.67 -2.69
CA LYS A 285 21.53 -17.87 -3.52
C LYS A 285 20.24 -18.63 -3.35
N GLY A 286 19.78 -19.24 -4.42
CA GLY A 286 18.58 -20.05 -4.31
C GLY A 286 18.04 -20.53 -5.62
N GLU A 287 16.83 -21.05 -5.55
CA GLU A 287 16.12 -21.64 -6.65
C GLU A 287 14.69 -21.08 -6.71
N ILE A 288 14.23 -20.81 -7.93
CA ILE A 288 12.88 -20.39 -8.24
C ILE A 288 12.32 -21.39 -9.25
N TYR A 289 11.24 -22.07 -8.89
CA TYR A 289 10.48 -22.88 -9.84
C TYR A 289 9.27 -22.07 -10.31
N MET A 290 9.18 -21.88 -11.63
CA MET A 290 8.10 -21.19 -12.31
C MET A 290 7.19 -22.19 -13.01
N PRO A 291 5.85 -22.10 -12.81
CA PRO A 291 4.91 -22.96 -13.53
C PRO A 291 4.95 -22.71 -15.05
N ALA A 292 4.42 -23.67 -15.81
CA ALA A 292 4.36 -23.58 -17.26
C ALA A 292 3.68 -22.29 -17.75
N SER A 293 4.22 -21.69 -18.80
CA SER A 293 3.70 -20.48 -19.43
C SER A 293 3.63 -19.23 -18.50
N LEU A 294 4.33 -19.24 -17.38
CA LEU A 294 4.52 -18.06 -16.54
C LEU A 294 5.93 -17.52 -16.75
N SER A 295 6.03 -16.24 -17.08
CA SER A 295 7.28 -15.48 -17.13
C SER A 295 7.33 -14.46 -16.01
N GLY A 296 8.51 -13.95 -15.75
CA GLY A 296 8.67 -12.88 -14.76
C GLY A 296 10.11 -12.41 -14.66
N SER A 297 10.36 -11.61 -13.64
CA SER A 297 11.68 -11.05 -13.34
C SER A 297 12.02 -11.28 -11.87
N PHE A 298 13.27 -11.65 -11.60
CA PHE A 298 13.83 -11.62 -10.25
C PHE A 298 14.67 -10.36 -10.09
N LEU A 299 14.41 -9.62 -9.02
CA LEU A 299 15.11 -8.38 -8.70
C LEU A 299 15.84 -8.54 -7.36
N TRP A 300 17.13 -8.23 -7.34
CA TRP A 300 17.92 -8.20 -6.12
C TRP A 300 18.91 -7.05 -6.16
N LYS A 301 18.71 -6.04 -5.30
CA LYS A 301 19.46 -4.77 -5.38
C LYS A 301 19.42 -4.21 -6.80
N ASP A 302 20.56 -4.01 -7.44
CA ASP A 302 20.67 -3.48 -8.81
C ASP A 302 20.66 -4.58 -9.89
N TYR A 303 20.50 -5.85 -9.48
CA TYR A 303 20.45 -6.97 -10.41
C TYR A 303 19.03 -7.30 -10.83
N SER A 304 18.86 -7.60 -12.12
CA SER A 304 17.61 -8.08 -12.70
C SER A 304 17.90 -9.30 -13.58
N VAL A 305 17.10 -10.36 -13.39
CA VAL A 305 17.18 -11.58 -14.20
C VAL A 305 15.80 -11.97 -14.68
N GLU A 306 15.68 -12.28 -15.95
CA GLU A 306 14.44 -12.86 -16.49
C GLU A 306 14.24 -14.29 -15.97
N LEU A 307 13.04 -14.59 -15.54
CA LEU A 307 12.61 -15.91 -15.11
C LEU A 307 11.80 -16.59 -16.22
N THR A 308 12.17 -17.84 -16.47
CA THR A 308 11.48 -18.67 -17.44
C THR A 308 10.82 -19.87 -16.76
N GLU A 309 9.94 -20.56 -17.48
CA GLU A 309 9.31 -21.80 -17.04
C GLU A 309 10.34 -22.81 -16.51
N GLY A 310 10.01 -23.54 -15.45
CA GLY A 310 10.84 -24.55 -14.82
C GLY A 310 11.79 -23.97 -13.76
N LEU A 311 12.92 -24.59 -13.55
CA LEU A 311 13.86 -24.27 -12.48
C LEU A 311 14.84 -23.17 -12.91
N ASN A 312 14.80 -22.04 -12.22
CA ASN A 312 15.75 -20.95 -12.37
C ASN A 312 16.68 -20.93 -11.14
N ARG A 313 17.99 -20.94 -11.37
CA ARG A 313 19.00 -20.85 -10.30
C ARG A 313 19.50 -19.44 -10.18
N ILE A 314 19.47 -18.92 -8.95
CA ILE A 314 19.84 -17.55 -8.61
C ILE A 314 21.11 -17.60 -7.77
N SER A 315 22.10 -16.78 -8.13
CA SER A 315 23.30 -16.57 -7.33
C SER A 315 23.86 -15.19 -7.65
N PHE A 316 23.76 -14.28 -6.69
CA PHE A 316 24.30 -12.93 -6.81
C PHE A 316 25.27 -12.67 -5.68
N PRO A 317 26.53 -12.34 -6.02
CA PRO A 317 27.49 -11.83 -5.06
C PRO A 317 27.12 -10.41 -4.64
N ASN A 318 27.77 -9.97 -3.59
CA ASN A 318 27.68 -8.64 -3.04
C ASN A 318 28.11 -7.57 -4.04
#